data_2546711e43f4bc2895d5de83c3503a6c
#
_entry.id   2546711e43f4bc2895d5de83c3503a6c
#
_cell.length_a   1.000
_cell.length_b   1.000
_cell.length_c   1.000
_cell.angle_alpha   90.00
_cell.angle_beta   90.00
_cell.angle_gamma   90.00
#
_symmetry.space_group_name_H-M   'P 1'
#
loop_
_entity.id
_entity.type
_entity.pdbx_description
1 polymer ?
#
loop_
_entity_poly.entity_id
_entity_poly.type
_entity_poly.pdbx_seq_one_letter_code
_entity_poly.pdbx_strand_id
1 'polypeptide(L)'
;MHPTPAPTPLTSGEWREQELLLMREVMRLVGRSPAPALALRTMLHLMSELLGLNRGRIVLSDPPGADPGAPRSASIQHAYGLTRQEVARGHYLLGEGITGRVLATGQPAIVQDIDAEPLFLFRAVARAQLPPETVAFIALPIEVNNLPIGVLACHRIRSRQRHLNDDLSVLRVLATLAGQLLQLEQLVAEQTGQLQARNAVLAQALNTNTARYGLIGNSPPLLRALGELERVSQTQATVLLLGESGTGKELFARAVHLASGRRDQPFIKVNCSAIPD
;
A
#
# COMPACT_ATOMS: atom_id res chain seq x y z
N MET A 1 17.31 -23.84 43.26
CA MET A 1 16.84 -23.45 41.93
C MET A 1 16.32 -24.72 41.26
N HIS A 2 14.98 -24.92 41.21
CA HIS A 2 14.41 -26.02 40.49
C HIS A 2 14.46 -25.71 38.98
N PRO A 3 14.92 -26.62 38.13
CA PRO A 3 14.87 -26.41 36.69
C PRO A 3 13.41 -26.35 36.26
N THR A 4 13.05 -25.29 35.54
CA THR A 4 11.74 -25.17 34.90
C THR A 4 11.57 -26.37 33.95
N PRO A 5 10.49 -27.16 34.06
CA PRO A 5 10.29 -28.31 33.19
C PRO A 5 10.24 -27.84 31.74
N ALA A 6 10.92 -28.56 30.86
CA ALA A 6 10.88 -28.32 29.42
C ALA A 6 9.40 -28.41 28.94
N PRO A 7 8.95 -27.50 28.06
CA PRO A 7 7.58 -27.53 27.59
C PRO A 7 7.27 -28.87 26.93
N THR A 8 6.17 -29.48 27.36
CA THR A 8 5.68 -30.74 26.84
C THR A 8 5.46 -30.63 25.34
N PRO A 9 5.94 -31.58 24.52
CA PRO A 9 5.74 -31.53 23.08
C PRO A 9 4.25 -31.62 22.72
N LEU A 10 3.80 -30.72 21.83
CA LEU A 10 2.42 -30.68 21.35
C LEU A 10 2.07 -31.97 20.58
N THR A 11 0.87 -32.48 20.80
CA THR A 11 0.33 -33.61 20.05
C THR A 11 -0.11 -33.22 18.64
N SER A 12 -0.31 -34.19 17.74
CA SER A 12 -0.81 -33.92 16.39
C SER A 12 -2.17 -33.20 16.37
N GLY A 13 -3.02 -33.40 17.39
CA GLY A 13 -4.29 -32.70 17.54
C GLY A 13 -4.11 -31.22 17.87
N GLU A 14 -3.22 -30.91 18.80
CA GLU A 14 -2.92 -29.54 19.22
C GLU A 14 -2.29 -28.72 18.10
N TRP A 15 -1.47 -29.32 17.24
CA TRP A 15 -0.93 -28.66 16.04
C TRP A 15 -2.03 -28.28 15.04
N ARG A 16 -3.01 -29.16 14.81
CA ARG A 16 -4.18 -28.87 13.94
C ARG A 16 -5.03 -27.73 14.48
N GLU A 17 -5.22 -27.68 15.79
CA GLU A 17 -5.95 -26.57 16.43
C GLU A 17 -5.22 -25.24 16.23
N GLN A 18 -3.90 -25.21 16.39
CA GLN A 18 -3.10 -24.00 16.16
C GLN A 18 -3.13 -23.56 14.69
N GLU A 19 -3.10 -24.51 13.76
CA GLU A 19 -3.22 -24.26 12.33
C GLU A 19 -4.59 -23.64 11.97
N LEU A 20 -5.67 -24.22 12.49
CA LEU A 20 -7.02 -23.68 12.30
C LEU A 20 -7.17 -22.30 12.94
N LEU A 21 -6.60 -22.09 14.12
CA LEU A 21 -6.57 -20.79 14.78
C LEU A 21 -5.84 -19.75 13.93
N LEU A 22 -4.65 -20.08 13.41
CA LEU A 22 -3.89 -19.23 12.51
C LEU A 22 -4.72 -18.85 11.28
N MET A 23 -5.31 -19.83 10.59
CA MET A 23 -6.11 -19.58 9.39
C MET A 23 -7.32 -18.69 9.70
N ARG A 24 -8.03 -18.95 10.79
CA ARG A 24 -9.16 -18.14 11.21
C ARG A 24 -8.76 -16.69 11.50
N GLU A 25 -7.68 -16.46 12.24
CA GLU A 25 -7.23 -15.12 12.58
C GLU A 25 -6.69 -14.36 11.34
N VAL A 26 -5.97 -15.05 10.45
CA VAL A 26 -5.51 -14.45 9.19
C VAL A 26 -6.70 -14.07 8.30
N MET A 27 -7.68 -14.96 8.12
CA MET A 27 -8.89 -14.65 7.34
C MET A 27 -9.69 -13.49 7.94
N ARG A 28 -9.79 -13.43 9.27
CA ARG A 28 -10.43 -12.31 9.98
C ARG A 28 -9.71 -10.99 9.74
N LEU A 29 -8.39 -11.01 9.73
CA LEU A 29 -7.56 -9.81 9.45
C LEU A 29 -7.74 -9.34 8.01
N VAL A 30 -7.70 -10.25 7.05
CA VAL A 30 -7.90 -9.93 5.61
C VAL A 30 -9.27 -9.27 5.40
N GLY A 31 -10.33 -9.74 6.07
CA GLY A 31 -11.68 -9.19 5.94
C GLY A 31 -11.94 -7.87 6.67
N ARG A 32 -11.08 -7.48 7.61
CA ARG A 32 -11.30 -6.31 8.49
C ARG A 32 -10.22 -5.22 8.39
N SER A 33 -9.05 -5.53 7.87
CA SER A 33 -7.95 -4.59 7.86
C SER A 33 -8.05 -3.64 6.67
N PRO A 34 -8.15 -2.31 6.89
CA PRO A 34 -8.10 -1.32 5.83
C PRO A 34 -6.67 -1.16 5.26
N ALA A 35 -5.65 -1.76 5.91
CA ALA A 35 -4.25 -1.62 5.54
C ALA A 35 -3.62 -3.01 5.30
N PRO A 36 -3.43 -3.45 4.04
CA PRO A 36 -2.83 -4.74 3.70
C PRO A 36 -1.45 -4.98 4.35
N ALA A 37 -0.62 -3.95 4.44
CA ALA A 37 0.69 -4.03 5.09
C ALA A 37 0.62 -4.47 6.57
N LEU A 38 -0.41 -4.03 7.31
CA LEU A 38 -0.63 -4.46 8.69
C LEU A 38 -1.05 -5.93 8.75
N ALA A 39 -1.93 -6.36 7.83
CA ALA A 39 -2.38 -7.75 7.74
C ALA A 39 -1.20 -8.70 7.44
N LEU A 40 -0.31 -8.34 6.51
CA LEU A 40 0.89 -9.10 6.19
C LEU A 40 1.84 -9.23 7.39
N ARG A 41 2.09 -8.15 8.13
CA ARG A 41 2.91 -8.20 9.35
C ARG A 41 2.29 -9.07 10.44
N THR A 42 0.99 -8.96 10.66
CA THR A 42 0.29 -9.78 11.65
C THR A 42 0.27 -11.25 11.24
N MET A 43 0.14 -11.56 9.96
CA MET A 43 0.28 -12.92 9.43
C MET A 43 1.67 -13.50 9.78
N LEU A 44 2.75 -12.76 9.54
CA LEU A 44 4.11 -13.18 9.89
C LEU A 44 4.30 -13.37 11.41
N HIS A 45 3.68 -12.50 12.21
CA HIS A 45 3.67 -12.62 13.68
C HIS A 45 2.98 -13.91 14.13
N LEU A 46 1.74 -14.15 13.67
CA LEU A 46 0.98 -15.33 14.02
C LEU A 46 1.67 -16.62 13.55
N MET A 47 2.30 -16.61 12.40
CA MET A 47 3.12 -17.71 11.89
C MET A 47 4.29 -18.04 12.84
N SER A 48 4.92 -17.03 13.42
CA SER A 48 5.99 -17.22 14.43
C SER A 48 5.45 -17.75 15.75
N GLU A 49 4.38 -17.13 16.28
CA GLU A 49 3.84 -17.46 17.62
C GLU A 49 3.15 -18.82 17.66
N LEU A 50 2.30 -19.11 16.66
CA LEU A 50 1.49 -20.33 16.66
C LEU A 50 2.24 -21.52 16.06
N LEU A 51 3.00 -21.32 14.98
CA LEU A 51 3.69 -22.40 14.30
C LEU A 51 5.19 -22.42 14.61
N GLY A 52 5.72 -21.40 15.28
CA GLY A 52 7.15 -21.25 15.57
C GLY A 52 8.03 -21.21 14.30
N LEU A 53 7.49 -20.72 13.21
CA LEU A 53 8.20 -20.43 11.99
C LEU A 53 8.77 -19.02 12.12
N ASN A 54 9.99 -18.93 12.64
CA ASN A 54 10.59 -17.69 13.09
C ASN A 54 11.19 -16.85 11.96
N ARG A 55 11.42 -15.55 12.25
CA ARG A 55 12.05 -14.62 11.31
C ARG A 55 11.37 -14.60 9.95
N GLY A 56 10.03 -14.60 9.99
CA GLY A 56 9.18 -14.52 8.81
C GLY A 56 9.41 -13.23 8.04
N ARG A 57 9.52 -13.32 6.71
CA ARG A 57 9.73 -12.17 5.84
C ARG A 57 9.06 -12.33 4.49
N ILE A 58 8.61 -11.22 3.97
CA ILE A 58 8.10 -11.10 2.60
C ILE A 58 9.10 -10.24 1.85
N VAL A 59 9.71 -10.83 0.83
CA VAL A 59 10.63 -10.19 -0.11
C VAL A 59 9.84 -9.92 -1.37
N LEU A 60 9.79 -8.67 -1.82
CA LEU A 60 9.08 -8.30 -3.05
C LEU A 60 10.08 -7.81 -4.10
N SER A 61 9.75 -8.04 -5.37
CA SER A 61 10.49 -7.46 -6.48
C SER A 61 10.46 -5.95 -6.37
N ASP A 62 11.61 -5.34 -6.50
CA ASP A 62 11.70 -3.89 -6.57
C ASP A 62 11.09 -3.41 -7.90
N PRO A 63 10.49 -2.21 -7.94
CA PRO A 63 10.01 -1.65 -9.20
C PRO A 63 11.16 -1.54 -10.20
N PRO A 64 10.89 -1.70 -11.50
CA PRO A 64 11.92 -1.56 -12.52
C PRO A 64 12.60 -0.19 -12.39
N GLY A 65 13.93 -0.20 -12.30
CA GLY A 65 14.73 1.02 -12.22
C GLY A 65 14.59 1.88 -13.48
N ALA A 66 15.08 3.12 -13.40
CA ALA A 66 15.11 4.04 -14.54
C ALA A 66 16.00 3.53 -15.72
N ASP A 67 16.91 2.61 -15.43
CA ASP A 67 17.74 1.93 -16.43
C ASP A 67 17.15 0.56 -16.79
N PRO A 68 16.65 0.36 -18.02
CA PRO A 68 16.10 -0.92 -18.49
C PRO A 68 17.12 -2.08 -18.47
N GLY A 69 18.41 -1.79 -18.43
CA GLY A 69 19.50 -2.76 -18.36
C GLY A 69 19.92 -3.16 -16.94
N ALA A 70 19.39 -2.49 -15.92
CA ALA A 70 19.72 -2.82 -14.54
C ALA A 70 19.19 -4.21 -14.15
N PRO A 71 19.98 -5.02 -13.42
CA PRO A 71 19.53 -6.32 -12.96
C PRO A 71 18.33 -6.16 -12.01
N ARG A 72 17.29 -6.99 -12.23
CA ARG A 72 16.13 -7.00 -11.34
C ARG A 72 16.55 -7.41 -9.94
N SER A 73 16.10 -6.65 -8.97
CA SER A 73 16.34 -6.86 -7.53
C SER A 73 15.04 -7.08 -6.78
N ALA A 74 15.18 -7.54 -5.55
CA ALA A 74 14.11 -7.71 -4.61
C ALA A 74 14.59 -7.37 -3.20
N SER A 75 13.71 -6.81 -2.39
CA SER A 75 14.03 -6.39 -1.03
C SER A 75 12.97 -6.84 -0.02
N ILE A 76 13.38 -6.96 1.25
CA ILE A 76 12.45 -7.30 2.34
C ILE A 76 11.55 -6.09 2.59
N GLN A 77 10.24 -6.22 2.31
CA GLN A 77 9.25 -5.18 2.54
C GLN A 77 8.48 -5.38 3.86
N HIS A 78 8.22 -6.65 4.22
CA HIS A 78 7.55 -6.99 5.48
C HIS A 78 8.35 -8.04 6.22
N ALA A 79 8.49 -7.88 7.53
CA ALA A 79 9.19 -8.83 8.37
C ALA A 79 8.63 -8.88 9.79
N TYR A 80 8.79 -10.04 10.44
CA TYR A 80 8.61 -10.24 11.86
C TYR A 80 9.82 -10.98 12.45
N GLY A 81 10.29 -10.56 13.61
CA GLY A 81 11.46 -11.13 14.25
C GLY A 81 12.81 -10.74 13.62
N LEU A 82 12.84 -9.73 12.75
CA LEU A 82 14.05 -9.13 12.19
C LEU A 82 14.23 -7.69 12.70
N THR A 83 15.47 -7.29 12.92
CA THR A 83 15.85 -5.91 13.22
C THR A 83 15.82 -5.05 11.95
N ARG A 84 15.80 -3.73 12.11
CA ARG A 84 15.87 -2.80 10.97
C ARG A 84 17.13 -3.00 10.12
N GLN A 85 18.25 -3.32 10.74
CA GLN A 85 19.53 -3.57 10.05
C GLN A 85 19.47 -4.88 9.25
N GLU A 86 18.84 -5.93 9.78
CA GLU A 86 18.63 -7.20 9.09
C GLU A 86 17.72 -7.03 7.88
N VAL A 87 16.64 -6.26 8.01
CA VAL A 87 15.74 -5.91 6.89
C VAL A 87 16.50 -5.13 5.81
N ALA A 88 17.28 -4.11 6.21
CA ALA A 88 18.05 -3.29 5.27
C ALA A 88 19.10 -4.09 4.48
N ARG A 89 19.66 -5.17 5.05
CA ARG A 89 20.58 -6.06 4.35
C ARG A 89 19.88 -7.04 3.39
N GLY A 90 18.58 -7.19 3.52
CA GLY A 90 17.78 -8.19 2.79
C GLY A 90 17.48 -7.78 1.33
N HIS A 91 18.51 -7.48 0.56
CA HIS A 91 18.42 -7.24 -0.89
C HIS A 91 19.00 -8.43 -1.65
N TYR A 92 18.32 -8.85 -2.72
CA TYR A 92 18.67 -10.01 -3.53
C TYR A 92 18.54 -9.67 -5.01
N LEU A 93 19.49 -10.10 -5.81
CA LEU A 93 19.32 -10.09 -7.25
C LEU A 93 18.48 -11.29 -7.72
N LEU A 94 17.79 -11.13 -8.84
CA LEU A 94 17.04 -12.23 -9.43
C LEU A 94 17.98 -13.40 -9.75
N GLY A 95 17.68 -14.60 -9.23
CA GLY A 95 18.53 -15.78 -9.34
C GLY A 95 19.62 -15.90 -8.26
N GLU A 96 19.86 -14.90 -7.44
CA GLU A 96 20.90 -14.89 -6.42
C GLU A 96 20.45 -15.62 -5.14
N GLY A 97 21.24 -16.59 -4.70
CA GLY A 97 20.96 -17.36 -3.50
C GLY A 97 19.61 -18.11 -3.56
N ILE A 98 19.12 -18.53 -2.41
CA ILE A 98 17.83 -19.25 -2.33
C ILE A 98 16.65 -18.32 -2.68
N THR A 99 16.59 -17.14 -2.07
CA THR A 99 15.47 -16.21 -2.24
C THR A 99 15.36 -15.71 -3.68
N GLY A 100 16.47 -15.28 -4.29
CA GLY A 100 16.47 -14.81 -5.69
C GLY A 100 16.14 -15.92 -6.70
N ARG A 101 16.52 -17.18 -6.41
CA ARG A 101 16.14 -18.34 -7.24
C ARG A 101 14.65 -18.63 -7.17
N VAL A 102 14.06 -18.63 -5.98
CA VAL A 102 12.59 -18.81 -5.84
C VAL A 102 11.84 -17.76 -6.63
N LEU A 103 12.30 -16.50 -6.54
CA LEU A 103 11.70 -15.39 -7.29
C LEU A 103 11.86 -15.57 -8.81
N ALA A 104 13.02 -16.04 -9.27
CA ALA A 104 13.29 -16.24 -10.70
C ALA A 104 12.51 -17.41 -11.31
N THR A 105 12.33 -18.50 -10.55
CA THR A 105 11.79 -19.76 -11.06
C THR A 105 10.32 -19.98 -10.71
N GLY A 106 9.79 -19.27 -9.71
CA GLY A 106 8.46 -19.54 -9.12
C GLY A 106 8.40 -20.90 -8.39
N GLN A 107 9.55 -21.56 -8.16
CA GLN A 107 9.58 -22.85 -7.49
C GLN A 107 9.94 -22.71 -6.01
N PRO A 108 9.22 -23.38 -5.09
CA PRO A 108 9.54 -23.36 -3.67
C PRO A 108 10.91 -23.98 -3.41
N ALA A 109 11.64 -23.41 -2.45
CA ALA A 109 12.91 -23.96 -1.98
C ALA A 109 12.84 -24.30 -0.51
N ILE A 110 13.35 -25.49 -0.17
CA ILE A 110 13.41 -26.01 1.20
C ILE A 110 14.86 -26.41 1.46
N VAL A 111 15.50 -25.64 2.33
CA VAL A 111 16.84 -25.91 2.83
C VAL A 111 16.71 -26.58 4.19
N GLN A 112 17.07 -27.84 4.30
CA GLN A 112 16.93 -28.60 5.56
C GLN A 112 17.99 -28.21 6.60
N ASP A 113 19.13 -27.74 6.14
CA ASP A 113 20.26 -27.28 6.96
C ASP A 113 20.93 -26.12 6.24
N ILE A 114 20.77 -24.91 6.81
CA ILE A 114 21.35 -23.70 6.22
C ILE A 114 22.88 -23.68 6.27
N ASP A 115 23.49 -24.43 7.18
CA ASP A 115 24.94 -24.50 7.30
C ASP A 115 25.56 -25.42 6.23
N ALA A 116 24.78 -26.36 5.71
CA ALA A 116 25.18 -27.30 4.65
C ALA A 116 24.83 -26.79 3.24
N GLU A 117 24.09 -25.69 3.10
CA GLU A 117 23.59 -25.19 1.82
C GLU A 117 24.47 -24.04 1.28
N PRO A 118 25.30 -24.29 0.24
CA PRO A 118 26.21 -23.26 -0.28
C PRO A 118 25.52 -22.00 -0.85
N LEU A 119 24.26 -22.15 -1.29
CA LEU A 119 23.48 -21.04 -1.84
C LEU A 119 22.80 -20.18 -0.77
N PHE A 120 22.90 -20.57 0.49
CA PHE A 120 22.34 -19.78 1.60
C PHE A 120 23.31 -18.67 2.01
N LEU A 121 22.94 -17.41 1.70
CA LEU A 121 23.88 -16.27 1.76
C LEU A 121 24.08 -15.67 3.16
N PHE A 122 23.34 -16.08 4.19
CA PHE A 122 23.34 -15.45 5.54
C PHE A 122 23.22 -13.91 5.49
N ARG A 123 22.67 -13.34 4.43
CA ARG A 123 22.70 -11.90 4.15
C ARG A 123 21.84 -11.10 5.12
N ALA A 124 20.56 -11.45 5.26
CA ALA A 124 19.67 -10.76 6.18
C ALA A 124 20.02 -11.08 7.65
N VAL A 125 20.23 -12.36 7.96
CA VAL A 125 20.46 -12.85 9.32
C VAL A 125 21.79 -13.60 9.33
N ALA A 126 22.74 -13.10 10.12
CA ALA A 126 24.04 -13.76 10.30
C ALA A 126 23.87 -15.07 11.10
N ARG A 127 24.71 -16.10 10.84
CA ARG A 127 24.65 -17.39 11.51
C ARG A 127 24.72 -17.26 13.05
N ALA A 128 25.52 -16.35 13.56
CA ALA A 128 25.68 -16.10 15.00
C ALA A 128 24.42 -15.58 15.69
N GLN A 129 23.45 -15.08 14.94
CA GLN A 129 22.17 -14.59 15.45
C GLN A 129 21.06 -15.65 15.41
N LEU A 130 21.36 -16.84 14.91
CA LEU A 130 20.48 -17.99 14.86
C LEU A 130 20.82 -18.99 15.97
N PRO A 131 19.85 -19.84 16.39
CA PRO A 131 20.11 -20.88 17.37
C PRO A 131 21.26 -21.81 16.94
N PRO A 132 21.98 -22.43 17.91
CA PRO A 132 23.08 -23.35 17.59
C PRO A 132 22.59 -24.67 16.94
N GLU A 133 21.32 -25.00 17.12
CA GLU A 133 20.68 -26.16 16.54
C GLU A 133 20.63 -26.08 15.00
N THR A 134 20.41 -27.21 14.35
CA THR A 134 20.18 -27.24 12.91
C THR A 134 18.94 -26.42 12.55
N VAL A 135 19.13 -25.41 11.72
CA VAL A 135 18.07 -24.52 11.24
C VAL A 135 17.76 -24.83 9.79
N ALA A 136 16.50 -25.07 9.51
CA ALA A 136 15.98 -25.14 8.16
C ALA A 136 15.49 -23.76 7.69
N PHE A 137 15.51 -23.53 6.38
CA PHE A 137 14.97 -22.35 5.74
C PHE A 137 13.95 -22.76 4.68
N ILE A 138 12.79 -22.12 4.71
CA ILE A 138 11.71 -22.38 3.78
C ILE A 138 11.43 -21.08 3.03
N ALA A 139 11.39 -21.15 1.71
CA ALA A 139 11.07 -20.02 0.83
C ALA A 139 10.03 -20.46 -0.21
N LEU A 140 8.91 -19.77 -0.24
CA LEU A 140 7.78 -20.03 -1.14
C LEU A 140 7.52 -18.81 -2.02
N PRO A 141 7.23 -19.00 -3.31
CA PRO A 141 6.86 -17.91 -4.17
C PRO A 141 5.53 -17.30 -3.73
N ILE A 142 5.43 -15.98 -3.83
CA ILE A 142 4.18 -15.23 -3.78
C ILE A 142 3.82 -14.89 -5.21
N GLU A 143 2.70 -15.42 -5.68
CA GLU A 143 2.30 -15.28 -7.09
C GLU A 143 1.03 -14.44 -7.22
N VAL A 144 1.00 -13.62 -8.26
CA VAL A 144 -0.19 -12.90 -8.72
C VAL A 144 -0.31 -13.15 -10.22
N ASN A 145 -1.46 -13.64 -10.66
CA ASN A 145 -1.70 -14.01 -12.06
C ASN A 145 -0.65 -15.01 -12.62
N ASN A 146 -0.24 -15.99 -11.81
CA ASN A 146 0.78 -17.00 -12.13
C ASN A 146 2.19 -16.42 -12.36
N LEU A 147 2.44 -15.20 -11.94
CA LEU A 147 3.76 -14.57 -11.99
C LEU A 147 4.31 -14.42 -10.57
N PRO A 148 5.55 -14.84 -10.29
CA PRO A 148 6.17 -14.63 -9.00
C PRO A 148 6.51 -13.14 -8.83
N ILE A 149 5.84 -12.50 -7.86
CA ILE A 149 6.05 -11.11 -7.50
C ILE A 149 6.90 -10.94 -6.24
N GLY A 150 7.04 -12.03 -5.47
CA GLY A 150 7.77 -12.02 -4.21
C GLY A 150 8.01 -13.41 -3.66
N VAL A 151 8.55 -13.44 -2.45
CA VAL A 151 8.89 -14.66 -1.71
C VAL A 151 8.48 -14.52 -0.26
N LEU A 152 7.69 -15.47 0.25
CA LEU A 152 7.46 -15.69 1.67
C LEU A 152 8.54 -16.63 2.20
N ALA A 153 9.35 -16.17 3.16
CA ALA A 153 10.43 -16.98 3.70
C ALA A 153 10.46 -16.96 5.24
N CYS A 154 10.91 -18.06 5.84
CA CYS A 154 11.05 -18.20 7.29
C CYS A 154 12.13 -19.20 7.66
N HIS A 155 12.60 -19.13 8.92
CA HIS A 155 13.46 -20.12 9.54
C HIS A 155 12.65 -21.07 10.41
N ARG A 156 13.08 -22.32 10.44
CA ARG A 156 12.50 -23.41 11.24
C ARG A 156 13.60 -24.17 11.96
N ILE A 157 13.47 -24.37 13.27
CA ILE A 157 14.37 -25.24 14.01
C ILE A 157 14.02 -26.71 13.66
N ARG A 158 15.00 -27.49 13.21
CA ARG A 158 14.79 -28.84 12.70
C ARG A 158 14.32 -29.85 13.77
N SER A 159 14.74 -29.68 15.01
CA SER A 159 14.40 -30.57 16.13
C SER A 159 12.93 -30.57 16.55
N ARG A 160 12.06 -29.83 15.84
CA ARG A 160 10.63 -29.76 16.13
C ARG A 160 9.91 -31.05 15.71
N GLN A 161 8.94 -31.44 16.52
CA GLN A 161 8.14 -32.67 16.30
C GLN A 161 7.10 -32.53 15.18
N ARG A 162 6.81 -31.28 14.72
CA ARG A 162 5.88 -31.06 13.61
C ARG A 162 6.51 -31.50 12.28
N HIS A 163 5.74 -32.15 11.40
CA HIS A 163 6.21 -32.56 10.09
C HIS A 163 6.41 -31.35 9.15
N LEU A 164 7.47 -31.40 8.36
CA LEU A 164 7.79 -30.33 7.39
C LEU A 164 6.68 -30.14 6.35
N ASN A 165 6.02 -31.23 5.93
CA ASN A 165 4.93 -31.16 4.95
C ASN A 165 3.71 -30.39 5.47
N ASP A 166 3.43 -30.46 6.77
CA ASP A 166 2.34 -29.69 7.38
C ASP A 166 2.68 -28.20 7.36
N ASP A 167 3.92 -27.83 7.70
CA ASP A 167 4.40 -26.45 7.62
C ASP A 167 4.31 -25.92 6.18
N LEU A 168 4.68 -26.71 5.19
CA LEU A 168 4.60 -26.34 3.78
C LEU A 168 3.17 -26.10 3.30
N SER A 169 2.23 -26.95 3.74
CA SER A 169 0.82 -26.81 3.39
C SER A 169 0.25 -25.48 3.87
N VAL A 170 0.51 -25.14 5.13
CA VAL A 170 0.09 -23.84 5.71
C VAL A 170 0.78 -22.68 5.02
N LEU A 171 2.10 -22.75 4.84
CA LEU A 171 2.85 -21.66 4.21
C LEU A 171 2.42 -21.40 2.76
N ARG A 172 2.01 -22.43 2.01
CA ARG A 172 1.42 -22.24 0.66
C ARG A 172 0.14 -21.43 0.70
N VAL A 173 -0.75 -21.72 1.64
CA VAL A 173 -1.99 -20.94 1.83
C VAL A 173 -1.65 -19.50 2.21
N LEU A 174 -0.71 -19.29 3.12
CA LEU A 174 -0.27 -17.96 3.54
C LEU A 174 0.38 -17.18 2.40
N ALA A 175 1.20 -17.84 1.56
CA ALA A 175 1.79 -17.21 0.37
C ALA A 175 0.72 -16.76 -0.64
N THR A 176 -0.30 -17.60 -0.86
CA THR A 176 -1.45 -17.26 -1.72
C THR A 176 -2.23 -16.06 -1.17
N LEU A 177 -2.53 -16.06 0.13
CA LEU A 177 -3.22 -14.93 0.79
C LEU A 177 -2.37 -13.64 0.74
N ALA A 178 -1.06 -13.76 0.92
CA ALA A 178 -0.15 -12.62 0.76
C ALA A 178 -0.21 -12.03 -0.67
N GLY A 179 -0.22 -12.89 -1.69
CA GLY A 179 -0.39 -12.47 -3.08
C GLY A 179 -1.70 -11.70 -3.32
N GLN A 180 -2.82 -12.21 -2.78
CA GLN A 180 -4.13 -11.55 -2.88
C GLN A 180 -4.15 -10.18 -2.17
N LEU A 181 -3.55 -10.08 -0.98
CA LEU A 181 -3.45 -8.82 -0.25
C LEU A 181 -2.61 -7.78 -1.01
N LEU A 182 -1.47 -8.20 -1.57
CA LEU A 182 -0.61 -7.33 -2.36
C LEU A 182 -1.29 -6.86 -3.64
N GLN A 183 -2.04 -7.75 -4.30
CA GLN A 183 -2.84 -7.39 -5.49
C GLN A 183 -3.92 -6.37 -5.14
N LEU A 184 -4.61 -6.55 -4.02
CA LEU A 184 -5.62 -5.60 -3.55
C LEU A 184 -5.00 -4.23 -3.25
N GLU A 185 -3.84 -4.20 -2.59
CA GLU A 185 -3.10 -2.96 -2.31
C GLU A 185 -2.76 -2.20 -3.59
N GLN A 186 -2.26 -2.90 -4.59
CA GLN A 186 -1.94 -2.31 -5.88
C GLN A 186 -3.18 -1.73 -6.57
N LEU A 187 -4.29 -2.48 -6.62
CA LEU A 187 -5.54 -2.01 -7.23
C LEU A 187 -6.09 -0.76 -6.54
N VAL A 188 -6.06 -0.72 -5.21
CA VAL A 188 -6.50 0.46 -4.43
C VAL A 188 -5.59 1.66 -4.71
N ALA A 189 -4.27 1.46 -4.76
CA ALA A 189 -3.32 2.53 -5.07
C ALA A 189 -3.53 3.09 -6.49
N GLU A 190 -3.74 2.23 -7.49
CA GLU A 190 -4.03 2.63 -8.87
C GLU A 190 -5.34 3.43 -8.98
N GLN A 191 -6.42 2.97 -8.35
CA GLN A 191 -7.71 3.68 -8.36
C GLN A 191 -7.61 5.04 -7.66
N THR A 192 -6.93 5.09 -6.52
CA THR A 192 -6.74 6.35 -5.78
C THR A 192 -5.92 7.34 -6.62
N GLY A 193 -4.86 6.89 -7.27
CA GLY A 193 -4.05 7.71 -8.17
C GLY A 193 -4.84 8.27 -9.35
N GLN A 194 -5.68 7.43 -9.98
CA GLN A 194 -6.56 7.86 -11.09
C GLN A 194 -7.58 8.91 -10.63
N LEU A 195 -8.21 8.72 -9.46
CA LEU A 195 -9.15 9.69 -8.90
C LEU A 195 -8.49 11.01 -8.58
N GLN A 196 -7.29 10.99 -8.00
CA GLN A 196 -6.53 12.20 -7.70
C GLN A 196 -6.13 12.95 -8.99
N ALA A 197 -5.65 12.25 -10.01
CA ALA A 197 -5.33 12.85 -11.30
C ALA A 197 -6.57 13.49 -11.96
N ARG A 198 -7.72 12.80 -11.94
CA ARG A 198 -8.97 13.32 -12.47
C ARG A 198 -9.45 14.57 -11.72
N ASN A 199 -9.36 14.55 -10.38
CA ASN A 199 -9.70 15.71 -9.55
C ASN A 199 -8.78 16.90 -9.83
N ALA A 200 -7.48 16.68 -10.05
CA ALA A 200 -6.53 17.75 -10.41
C ALA A 200 -6.88 18.39 -11.77
N VAL A 201 -7.23 17.59 -12.78
CA VAL A 201 -7.66 18.10 -14.09
C VAL A 201 -8.95 18.92 -13.98
N LEU A 202 -9.93 18.45 -13.20
CA LEU A 202 -11.17 19.17 -12.97
C LEU A 202 -10.93 20.50 -12.23
N ALA A 203 -10.09 20.48 -11.20
CA ALA A 203 -9.71 21.69 -10.46
C ALA A 203 -9.00 22.71 -11.37
N GLN A 204 -8.12 22.25 -12.27
CA GLN A 204 -7.44 23.12 -13.23
C GLN A 204 -8.45 23.69 -14.25
N ALA A 205 -9.39 22.93 -14.74
CA ALA A 205 -10.44 23.40 -15.65
C ALA A 205 -11.33 24.47 -14.99
N LEU A 206 -11.68 24.29 -13.71
CA LEU A 206 -12.42 25.27 -12.92
C LEU A 206 -11.61 26.55 -12.75
N ASN A 207 -10.32 26.47 -12.43
CA ASN A 207 -9.43 27.62 -12.28
C ASN A 207 -9.28 28.42 -13.60
N THR A 208 -9.22 27.72 -14.73
CA THR A 208 -9.13 28.35 -16.05
C THR A 208 -10.41 29.13 -16.37
N ASN A 209 -11.58 28.59 -16.04
CA ASN A 209 -12.86 29.30 -16.19
C ASN A 209 -12.97 30.52 -15.26
N THR A 210 -12.43 30.42 -14.04
CA THR A 210 -12.40 31.52 -13.08
C THR A 210 -11.55 32.71 -13.59
N ALA A 211 -10.38 32.42 -14.14
CA ALA A 211 -9.53 33.43 -14.77
C ALA A 211 -10.21 34.09 -15.98
N ARG A 212 -11.12 33.39 -16.67
CA ARG A 212 -11.85 33.89 -17.84
C ARG A 212 -12.74 35.11 -17.53
N TYR A 213 -13.27 35.20 -16.32
CA TYR A 213 -14.07 36.33 -15.85
C TYR A 213 -13.27 37.33 -15.01
N GLY A 214 -11.94 37.15 -14.86
CA GLY A 214 -11.08 38.00 -14.05
C GLY A 214 -11.16 37.71 -12.54
N LEU A 215 -11.84 36.64 -12.14
CA LEU A 215 -11.93 36.21 -10.75
C LEU A 215 -10.85 35.14 -10.48
N ILE A 216 -10.07 35.31 -9.42
CA ILE A 216 -8.98 34.42 -9.05
C ILE A 216 -9.27 33.81 -7.68
N GLY A 217 -9.26 32.47 -7.60
CA GLY A 217 -9.41 31.72 -6.36
C GLY A 217 -10.05 30.36 -6.58
N ASN A 218 -9.92 29.50 -5.56
CA ASN A 218 -10.41 28.11 -5.57
C ASN A 218 -11.12 27.72 -4.26
N SER A 219 -11.48 28.71 -3.42
CA SER A 219 -12.19 28.39 -2.18
C SER A 219 -13.58 27.84 -2.46
N PRO A 220 -14.09 26.86 -1.66
CA PRO A 220 -15.42 26.30 -1.86
C PRO A 220 -16.56 27.32 -1.90
N PRO A 221 -16.56 28.43 -1.11
CA PRO A 221 -17.55 29.48 -1.25
C PRO A 221 -17.49 30.22 -2.58
N LEU A 222 -16.28 30.52 -3.09
CA LEU A 222 -16.09 31.17 -4.38
C LEU A 222 -16.60 30.30 -5.54
N LEU A 223 -16.28 29.00 -5.53
CA LEU A 223 -16.72 28.06 -6.54
C LEU A 223 -18.24 27.92 -6.57
N ARG A 224 -18.91 27.93 -5.40
CA ARG A 224 -20.38 27.97 -5.34
C ARG A 224 -20.95 29.24 -5.94
N ALA A 225 -20.41 30.41 -5.57
CA ALA A 225 -20.86 31.67 -6.11
C ALA A 225 -20.67 31.78 -7.64
N LEU A 226 -19.59 31.19 -8.18
CA LEU A 226 -19.37 31.09 -9.63
C LEU A 226 -20.38 30.19 -10.31
N GLY A 227 -20.73 29.06 -9.73
CA GLY A 227 -21.76 28.17 -10.24
C GLY A 227 -23.16 28.83 -10.25
N GLU A 228 -23.46 29.71 -9.28
CA GLU A 228 -24.67 30.54 -9.27
C GLU A 228 -24.61 31.63 -10.33
N LEU A 229 -23.46 32.27 -10.51
CA LEU A 229 -23.22 33.27 -11.55
C LEU A 229 -23.49 32.69 -12.94
N GLU A 230 -22.96 31.53 -13.27
CA GLU A 230 -23.14 30.87 -14.56
C GLU A 230 -24.62 30.57 -14.85
N ARG A 231 -25.36 30.12 -13.83
CA ARG A 231 -26.80 29.83 -13.96
C ARG A 231 -27.62 31.09 -14.20
N VAL A 232 -27.32 32.18 -13.45
CA VAL A 232 -28.04 33.46 -13.53
C VAL A 232 -27.71 34.24 -14.80
N SER A 233 -26.46 34.17 -15.27
CA SER A 233 -25.99 34.90 -16.45
C SER A 233 -26.75 34.58 -17.74
N GLN A 234 -27.37 33.38 -17.81
CA GLN A 234 -28.20 32.96 -18.95
C GLN A 234 -29.66 33.49 -18.89
N THR A 235 -30.00 34.22 -17.82
CA THR A 235 -31.35 34.74 -17.61
C THR A 235 -31.37 36.27 -17.70
N GLN A 236 -32.58 36.87 -17.73
CA GLN A 236 -32.76 38.35 -17.66
C GLN A 236 -33.14 38.80 -16.23
N ALA A 237 -32.91 37.96 -15.24
CA ALA A 237 -33.24 38.25 -13.86
C ALA A 237 -32.32 39.37 -13.26
N THR A 238 -32.87 40.15 -12.36
CA THR A 238 -32.10 41.09 -11.56
C THR A 238 -31.24 40.36 -10.54
N VAL A 239 -29.97 40.64 -10.46
CA VAL A 239 -29.00 39.99 -9.57
C VAL A 239 -28.64 40.92 -8.42
N LEU A 240 -28.81 40.48 -7.20
CA LEU A 240 -28.34 41.16 -5.99
C LEU A 240 -27.09 40.49 -5.45
N LEU A 241 -25.99 41.21 -5.38
CA LEU A 241 -24.73 40.72 -4.81
C LEU A 241 -24.55 41.24 -3.37
N LEU A 242 -24.54 40.34 -2.41
CA LEU A 242 -24.37 40.64 -0.99
C LEU A 242 -22.96 40.26 -0.53
N GLY A 243 -22.39 41.05 0.36
CA GLY A 243 -21.08 40.81 0.94
C GLY A 243 -20.47 42.05 1.56
N GLU A 244 -19.44 41.89 2.37
CA GLU A 244 -18.72 42.98 3.00
C GLU A 244 -17.96 43.87 1.98
N SER A 245 -17.51 45.07 2.43
CA SER A 245 -16.69 45.91 1.58
C SER A 245 -15.35 45.19 1.25
N GLY A 246 -14.90 45.29 0.01
CA GLY A 246 -13.66 44.66 -0.44
C GLY A 246 -13.78 43.19 -0.88
N THR A 247 -14.93 42.53 -0.75
CA THR A 247 -15.12 41.10 -1.14
C THR A 247 -15.19 40.86 -2.65
N GLY A 248 -15.01 41.90 -3.49
CA GLY A 248 -14.98 41.72 -4.95
C GLY A 248 -16.36 41.74 -5.63
N LYS A 249 -17.42 42.24 -5.00
CA LYS A 249 -18.78 42.36 -5.60
C LYS A 249 -18.78 42.98 -6.99
N GLU A 250 -17.94 43.99 -7.21
CA GLU A 250 -17.80 44.65 -8.52
C GLU A 250 -17.23 43.70 -9.59
N LEU A 251 -16.24 42.90 -9.22
CA LEU A 251 -15.68 41.86 -10.11
C LEU A 251 -16.71 40.80 -10.45
N PHE A 252 -17.54 40.40 -9.49
CA PHE A 252 -18.66 39.51 -9.73
C PHE A 252 -19.71 40.10 -10.64
N ALA A 253 -20.09 41.37 -10.46
CA ALA A 253 -21.04 42.06 -11.37
C ALA A 253 -20.53 42.10 -12.81
N ARG A 254 -19.23 42.41 -12.99
CA ARG A 254 -18.58 42.37 -14.30
C ARG A 254 -18.54 40.94 -14.88
N ALA A 255 -18.28 39.94 -14.04
CA ALA A 255 -18.27 38.53 -14.44
C ALA A 255 -19.65 38.06 -14.91
N VAL A 256 -20.75 38.45 -14.22
CA VAL A 256 -22.13 38.20 -14.67
C VAL A 256 -22.36 38.75 -16.06
N HIS A 257 -21.95 40.02 -16.30
CA HIS A 257 -22.07 40.67 -17.61
C HIS A 257 -21.29 39.90 -18.68
N LEU A 258 -20.02 39.58 -18.43
CA LEU A 258 -19.16 38.85 -19.38
C LEU A 258 -19.63 37.42 -19.67
N ALA A 259 -20.32 36.77 -18.72
CA ALA A 259 -20.91 35.44 -18.89
C ALA A 259 -22.28 35.45 -19.57
N SER A 260 -22.93 36.60 -19.66
CA SER A 260 -24.28 36.75 -20.23
C SER A 260 -24.30 36.88 -21.76
N GLY A 261 -25.45 36.72 -22.35
CA GLY A 261 -25.69 36.98 -23.79
C GLY A 261 -25.49 38.46 -24.14
N ARG A 262 -25.28 39.34 -23.18
CA ARG A 262 -25.05 40.80 -23.38
C ARG A 262 -23.57 41.19 -23.23
N ARG A 263 -22.63 40.25 -23.22
CA ARG A 263 -21.20 40.49 -23.02
C ARG A 263 -20.58 41.51 -23.96
N ASP A 264 -21.15 41.67 -25.15
CA ASP A 264 -20.67 42.60 -26.16
C ASP A 264 -21.38 43.99 -26.08
N GLN A 265 -22.32 44.15 -25.13
CA GLN A 265 -23.02 45.42 -24.87
C GLN A 265 -22.28 46.25 -23.82
N PRO A 266 -22.53 47.57 -23.74
CA PRO A 266 -21.93 48.43 -22.75
C PRO A 266 -22.27 48.01 -21.31
N PHE A 267 -21.26 47.92 -20.42
CA PHE A 267 -21.42 47.71 -18.98
C PHE A 267 -21.39 49.09 -18.29
N ILE A 268 -22.54 49.61 -17.93
CA ILE A 268 -22.66 50.94 -17.31
C ILE A 268 -22.67 50.81 -15.79
N LYS A 269 -21.73 51.42 -15.13
CA LYS A 269 -21.56 51.44 -13.70
C LYS A 269 -22.03 52.76 -13.11
N VAL A 270 -22.94 52.68 -12.15
CA VAL A 270 -23.44 53.86 -11.42
C VAL A 270 -23.15 53.69 -9.94
N ASN A 271 -22.50 54.67 -9.33
CA ASN A 271 -22.31 54.75 -7.90
C ASN A 271 -23.40 55.65 -7.27
N CYS A 272 -24.41 55.00 -6.66
CA CYS A 272 -25.53 55.74 -6.08
C CYS A 272 -25.12 56.64 -4.90
N SER A 273 -24.04 56.31 -4.22
CA SER A 273 -23.53 57.15 -3.10
C SER A 273 -22.85 58.46 -3.58
N ALA A 274 -22.57 58.59 -4.88
CA ALA A 274 -21.94 59.73 -5.48
C ALA A 274 -22.94 60.64 -6.24
N ILE A 275 -24.23 60.33 -6.21
CA ILE A 275 -25.29 61.16 -6.82
C ILE A 275 -25.70 62.18 -5.76
N PRO A 276 -25.53 63.49 -5.99
CA PRO A 276 -26.01 64.56 -5.08
C PRO A 276 -27.55 64.56 -5.08
N ASP A 277 -28.17 64.88 -3.92
CA ASP A 277 -29.61 65.03 -3.73
C ASP A 277 -30.17 66.16 -4.58
#